data_7597995ae74777ae38d6255883a7f296
#
_entry.id   7597995ae74777ae38d6255883a7f296
#
_cell.length_a   1.000
_cell.length_b   1.000
_cell.length_c   1.000
_cell.angle_alpha   90.00
_cell.angle_beta   90.00
_cell.angle_gamma   90.00
#
_symmetry.space_group_name_H-M   'P 1'
#
loop_
_entity.id
_entity.type
_entity.pdbx_description
1 polymer ?
#
loop_
_entity_poly.entity_id
_entity_poly.type
_entity_poly.pdbx_seq_one_letter_code
_entity_poly.pdbx_strand_id
1 'polypeptide(L)'
;VVDQQLPIMKKAGIKYVRTDLDWAQVEPKEGEWNFSKWDAVLDEISAQNMEILPILPGSVPKRAAPAYKNLDKFETYLRKCVERYKDRIKAWEIYNEPNLKSFWGDNPNPAEYAKLLERAYKAIKSIDPELKVLYAGVSGVPIDYIEKTFEAGASKYFDIMNIHPYQHSNPEEKLPEEIKALKELMKKYGISEKPIWITEVGYSSAQECGVVCAEAFEAALEKLGLDYRKDGVCEVFDEKFGLGNNPIARAPEIMLPKAKKVRKISLEGIKNLDPQKNKILLLPVGEAFPKDYINDLLAYIGNGGTAMYIGGTPFFYDVTIENGKPVRKHSGEGALKDFHISVDQGWKISKNFPQMTDSLKAAKGFENLKLEGKLSTYFASDANLRENDKMIPIFYGKAKYDGGEFEAPLAAIYKFDSALKGNFVCMFSHIQKIVSEENQAKFVGRTMLLAYAGGVKTIFRYNFRSNENDNTRESHFGLVRRDLTPKKSYLAYKTLSQMLTESARDLKIESKDGAYIAEWSSENGEKTFALWTSRLKPVKIRLSVKGETITACDYLGNSAKAPRSGDNAIFTFKDGITYVSGAKSIDFK
;
A
#
# COMPACT_ATOMS: atom_id res chain seq x y z
N VAL A 1 -18.69 21.83 -6.00
CA VAL A 1 -17.48 20.96 -6.04
C VAL A 1 -17.79 19.63 -6.70
N VAL A 2 -18.95 19.01 -6.41
CA VAL A 2 -19.36 17.73 -7.02
C VAL A 2 -19.58 17.90 -8.52
N ASP A 3 -20.30 18.93 -8.92
CA ASP A 3 -20.58 19.32 -10.30
C ASP A 3 -19.34 19.43 -11.21
N GLN A 4 -18.20 19.89 -10.66
CA GLN A 4 -16.95 20.01 -11.41
C GLN A 4 -16.22 18.67 -11.58
N GLN A 5 -16.38 17.73 -10.64
CA GLN A 5 -15.69 16.44 -10.67
C GLN A 5 -16.37 15.41 -11.58
N LEU A 6 -17.70 15.38 -11.57
CA LEU A 6 -18.49 14.37 -12.29
C LEU A 6 -18.20 14.30 -13.80
N PRO A 7 -18.07 15.42 -14.53
CA PRO A 7 -17.71 15.37 -15.96
C PRO A 7 -16.32 14.79 -16.21
N ILE A 8 -15.36 15.01 -15.28
CA ILE A 8 -14.01 14.47 -15.38
C ILE A 8 -14.01 12.97 -15.07
N MET A 9 -14.81 12.55 -14.08
CA MET A 9 -15.04 11.14 -13.77
C MET A 9 -15.62 10.38 -14.96
N LYS A 10 -16.67 10.93 -15.58
CA LYS A 10 -17.31 10.36 -16.78
C LYS A 10 -16.32 10.21 -17.93
N LYS A 11 -15.48 11.21 -18.20
CA LYS A 11 -14.42 11.14 -19.22
C LYS A 11 -13.39 10.06 -18.97
N ALA A 12 -13.20 9.63 -17.72
CA ALA A 12 -12.33 8.53 -17.36
C ALA A 12 -13.01 7.15 -17.44
N GLY A 13 -14.33 7.11 -17.72
CA GLY A 13 -15.10 5.87 -17.75
C GLY A 13 -15.59 5.40 -16.37
N ILE A 14 -15.58 6.27 -15.36
CA ILE A 14 -16.13 5.98 -14.04
C ILE A 14 -17.65 5.97 -14.12
N LYS A 15 -18.28 4.92 -13.53
CA LYS A 15 -19.73 4.71 -13.58
C LYS A 15 -20.41 4.85 -12.23
N TYR A 16 -19.69 4.63 -11.15
CA TYR A 16 -20.19 4.65 -9.78
C TYR A 16 -19.51 5.75 -8.96
N VAL A 17 -20.31 6.38 -8.10
CA VAL A 17 -19.82 7.25 -7.02
C VAL A 17 -20.18 6.58 -5.69
N ARG A 18 -19.19 6.31 -4.83
CA ARG A 18 -19.40 5.84 -3.47
C ARG A 18 -19.22 6.99 -2.49
N THR A 19 -20.17 7.18 -1.59
CA THR A 19 -20.12 8.25 -0.60
C THR A 19 -21.02 7.95 0.61
N ASP A 20 -20.72 8.60 1.76
CA ASP A 20 -21.52 8.46 2.95
C ASP A 20 -22.90 9.11 2.79
N LEU A 21 -23.97 8.40 3.13
CA LEU A 21 -25.26 8.97 3.38
C LEU A 21 -25.36 9.30 4.88
N ASP A 22 -24.98 10.52 5.23
CA ASP A 22 -24.80 10.93 6.61
C ASP A 22 -26.10 11.03 7.39
N TRP A 23 -26.30 10.16 8.36
CA TRP A 23 -27.47 10.18 9.25
C TRP A 23 -27.63 11.53 9.97
N ALA A 24 -26.53 12.08 10.51
CA ALA A 24 -26.56 13.36 11.20
C ALA A 24 -26.97 14.55 10.30
N GLN A 25 -26.80 14.42 8.99
CA GLN A 25 -27.22 15.45 8.02
C GLN A 25 -28.69 15.31 7.60
N VAL A 26 -29.16 14.07 7.38
CA VAL A 26 -30.53 13.85 6.95
C VAL A 26 -31.55 13.89 8.11
N GLU A 27 -31.09 13.65 9.33
CA GLU A 27 -31.91 13.77 10.55
C GLU A 27 -31.16 14.64 11.60
N PRO A 28 -31.06 15.98 11.39
CA PRO A 28 -30.33 16.88 12.28
C PRO A 28 -30.91 16.90 13.70
N LYS A 29 -32.24 16.76 13.85
CA LYS A 29 -32.93 16.52 15.11
C LYS A 29 -33.83 15.30 14.98
N GLU A 30 -34.08 14.62 16.10
CA GLU A 30 -34.89 13.40 16.14
C GLU A 30 -36.28 13.65 15.52
N GLY A 31 -36.59 12.89 14.47
CA GLY A 31 -37.84 13.00 13.70
C GLY A 31 -37.89 14.13 12.67
N GLU A 32 -36.92 15.04 12.63
CA GLU A 32 -36.83 16.10 11.62
C GLU A 32 -35.95 15.64 10.44
N TRP A 33 -36.55 15.38 9.29
CA TRP A 33 -35.86 14.83 8.13
C TRP A 33 -35.61 15.90 7.06
N ASN A 34 -34.37 15.98 6.56
CA ASN A 34 -33.96 16.87 5.48
C ASN A 34 -33.08 16.13 4.46
N PHE A 35 -33.64 15.84 3.31
CA PHE A 35 -32.96 15.14 2.22
C PHE A 35 -32.48 16.07 1.08
N SER A 36 -32.74 17.38 1.17
CA SER A 36 -32.54 18.32 0.07
C SER A 36 -31.13 18.29 -0.53
N LYS A 37 -30.12 18.16 0.33
CA LYS A 37 -28.71 18.05 -0.12
C LYS A 37 -28.48 16.75 -0.89
N TRP A 38 -29.04 15.63 -0.40
CA TRP A 38 -28.89 14.32 -1.04
C TRP A 38 -29.68 14.24 -2.34
N ASP A 39 -30.88 14.84 -2.42
CA ASP A 39 -31.65 14.96 -3.65
C ASP A 39 -30.80 15.64 -4.74
N ALA A 40 -30.17 16.77 -4.41
CA ALA A 40 -29.32 17.52 -5.34
C ALA A 40 -28.09 16.69 -5.78
N VAL A 41 -27.41 15.98 -4.85
CA VAL A 41 -26.26 15.12 -5.19
C VAL A 41 -26.68 14.00 -6.14
N LEU A 42 -27.82 13.36 -5.89
CA LEU A 42 -28.34 12.31 -6.76
C LEU A 42 -28.71 12.85 -8.14
N ASP A 43 -29.32 14.04 -8.22
CA ASP A 43 -29.66 14.67 -9.49
C ASP A 43 -28.43 14.94 -10.34
N GLU A 44 -27.37 15.50 -9.75
CA GLU A 44 -26.09 15.75 -10.42
C GLU A 44 -25.43 14.45 -10.93
N ILE A 45 -25.41 13.38 -10.10
CA ILE A 45 -24.82 12.09 -10.47
C ILE A 45 -25.63 11.45 -11.61
N SER A 46 -26.96 11.44 -11.50
CA SER A 46 -27.85 10.89 -12.52
C SER A 46 -27.75 11.64 -13.85
N ALA A 47 -27.58 12.97 -13.82
CA ALA A 47 -27.38 13.80 -15.02
C ALA A 47 -26.12 13.43 -15.81
N GLN A 48 -25.17 12.77 -15.17
CA GLN A 48 -23.98 12.23 -15.84
C GLN A 48 -24.14 10.76 -16.28
N ASN A 49 -25.32 10.16 -16.12
CA ASN A 49 -25.56 8.72 -16.30
C ASN A 49 -24.60 7.87 -15.44
N MET A 50 -24.40 8.27 -14.21
CA MET A 50 -23.62 7.57 -13.21
C MET A 50 -24.54 7.06 -12.10
N GLU A 51 -24.11 6.00 -11.42
CA GLU A 51 -24.80 5.40 -10.29
C GLU A 51 -24.15 5.77 -8.97
N ILE A 52 -24.91 5.69 -7.87
CA ILE A 52 -24.39 5.93 -6.53
C ILE A 52 -24.43 4.65 -5.68
N LEU A 53 -23.40 4.46 -4.87
CA LEU A 53 -23.35 3.49 -3.78
C LEU A 53 -23.25 4.24 -2.46
N PRO A 54 -24.36 4.39 -1.71
CA PRO A 54 -24.31 5.02 -0.41
C PRO A 54 -23.79 4.07 0.65
N ILE A 55 -23.02 4.62 1.59
CA ILE A 55 -22.59 3.94 2.82
C ILE A 55 -23.54 4.38 3.94
N LEU A 56 -24.12 3.43 4.64
CA LEU A 56 -24.99 3.66 5.79
C LEU A 56 -24.34 3.09 7.06
N PRO A 57 -24.28 3.87 8.17
CA PRO A 57 -25.00 5.12 8.40
C PRO A 57 -24.23 6.40 8.09
N GLY A 58 -22.99 6.37 7.56
CA GLY A 58 -22.15 7.57 7.48
C GLY A 58 -21.91 8.16 8.89
N SER A 59 -21.98 9.49 9.05
CA SER A 59 -21.88 10.12 10.37
C SER A 59 -23.17 9.90 11.19
N VAL A 60 -23.00 9.34 12.42
CA VAL A 60 -24.12 9.04 13.32
C VAL A 60 -24.34 10.20 14.27
N PRO A 61 -25.57 10.69 14.46
CA PRO A 61 -25.85 11.76 15.44
C PRO A 61 -25.61 11.26 16.87
N LYS A 62 -25.10 12.13 17.74
CA LYS A 62 -24.73 11.78 19.13
C LYS A 62 -25.83 11.03 19.89
N ARG A 63 -27.12 11.38 19.66
CA ARG A 63 -28.30 10.72 20.28
C ARG A 63 -28.52 9.26 19.88
N ALA A 64 -27.86 8.81 18.81
CA ALA A 64 -27.98 7.46 18.28
C ALA A 64 -26.62 6.76 18.11
N ALA A 65 -25.53 7.41 18.55
CA ALA A 65 -24.20 6.83 18.47
C ALA A 65 -23.90 5.90 19.68
N PRO A 66 -23.21 4.77 19.45
CA PRO A 66 -22.95 4.21 18.13
C PRO A 66 -24.17 3.48 17.57
N ALA A 67 -24.31 3.43 16.23
CA ALA A 67 -25.46 2.86 15.55
C ALA A 67 -25.76 1.41 15.95
N TYR A 68 -24.73 0.59 16.13
CA TYR A 68 -24.87 -0.83 16.51
C TYR A 68 -25.43 -1.08 17.92
N LYS A 69 -25.44 -0.07 18.78
CA LYS A 69 -26.12 -0.11 20.09
C LYS A 69 -27.52 0.50 20.06
N ASN A 70 -27.90 1.14 18.98
CA ASN A 70 -29.18 1.84 18.78
C ASN A 70 -29.90 1.34 17.52
N LEU A 71 -30.06 0.01 17.39
CA LEU A 71 -30.55 -0.65 16.18
C LEU A 71 -31.94 -0.19 15.73
N ASP A 72 -32.87 0.12 16.64
CA ASP A 72 -34.22 0.57 16.28
C ASP A 72 -34.18 1.98 15.64
N LYS A 73 -33.35 2.87 16.18
CA LYS A 73 -33.15 4.19 15.60
C LYS A 73 -32.42 4.11 14.25
N PHE A 74 -31.40 3.22 14.17
CA PHE A 74 -30.71 2.95 12.91
C PHE A 74 -31.65 2.41 11.83
N GLU A 75 -32.52 1.45 12.18
CA GLU A 75 -33.50 0.92 11.23
C GLU A 75 -34.47 2.00 10.75
N THR A 76 -34.94 2.88 11.65
CA THR A 76 -35.81 4.01 11.29
C THR A 76 -35.13 4.92 10.26
N TYR A 77 -33.88 5.32 10.50
CA TYR A 77 -33.09 6.10 9.56
C TYR A 77 -32.92 5.37 8.21
N LEU A 78 -32.49 4.11 8.26
CA LEU A 78 -32.26 3.29 7.08
C LEU A 78 -33.54 3.17 6.24
N ARG A 79 -34.68 2.87 6.84
CA ARG A 79 -35.97 2.79 6.14
C ARG A 79 -36.32 4.12 5.45
N LYS A 80 -36.17 5.24 6.12
CA LYS A 80 -36.43 6.56 5.53
C LYS A 80 -35.57 6.83 4.29
N CYS A 81 -34.28 6.45 4.35
CA CYS A 81 -33.39 6.58 3.21
C CYS A 81 -33.76 5.66 2.06
N VAL A 82 -34.01 4.37 2.35
CA VAL A 82 -34.31 3.36 1.32
C VAL A 82 -35.67 3.62 0.68
N GLU A 83 -36.72 3.89 1.45
CA GLU A 83 -38.06 4.23 0.93
C GLU A 83 -38.03 5.43 -0.02
N ARG A 84 -37.20 6.45 0.30
CA ARG A 84 -37.06 7.63 -0.54
C ARG A 84 -36.32 7.35 -1.84
N TYR A 85 -35.28 6.52 -1.80
CA TYR A 85 -34.32 6.40 -2.91
C TYR A 85 -34.33 5.05 -3.63
N LYS A 86 -35.17 4.08 -3.27
CA LYS A 86 -35.21 2.71 -3.85
C LYS A 86 -35.32 2.68 -5.38
N ASP A 87 -35.97 3.67 -5.98
CA ASP A 87 -36.15 3.74 -7.43
C ASP A 87 -34.88 4.23 -8.14
N ARG A 88 -34.00 4.95 -7.41
CA ARG A 88 -32.77 5.55 -7.92
C ARG A 88 -31.49 4.82 -7.47
N ILE A 89 -31.52 4.15 -6.32
CA ILE A 89 -30.36 3.46 -5.71
C ILE A 89 -30.67 1.99 -5.63
N LYS A 90 -29.86 1.17 -6.30
CA LYS A 90 -30.08 -0.28 -6.39
C LYS A 90 -29.23 -1.11 -5.45
N ALA A 91 -28.18 -0.52 -4.87
CA ALA A 91 -27.25 -1.19 -3.96
C ALA A 91 -26.94 -0.30 -2.73
N TRP A 92 -26.86 -0.92 -1.55
CA TRP A 92 -26.74 -0.25 -0.26
C TRP A 92 -25.61 -0.89 0.55
N GLU A 93 -24.59 -0.15 0.89
CA GLU A 93 -23.46 -0.65 1.68
C GLU A 93 -23.71 -0.41 3.17
N ILE A 94 -23.60 -1.47 3.99
CA ILE A 94 -23.94 -1.41 5.40
C ILE A 94 -22.69 -1.36 6.26
N TYR A 95 -22.36 -0.16 6.70
CA TYR A 95 -21.19 0.22 7.48
C TYR A 95 -19.88 0.33 6.67
N ASN A 96 -18.90 1.05 7.24
CA ASN A 96 -17.54 1.17 6.72
C ASN A 96 -16.54 0.63 7.73
N GLU A 97 -15.69 -0.30 7.34
CA GLU A 97 -14.56 -0.86 8.09
C GLU A 97 -14.85 -1.20 9.57
N PRO A 98 -15.90 -1.98 9.88
CA PRO A 98 -16.27 -2.31 11.26
C PRO A 98 -15.21 -3.15 12.00
N ASN A 99 -14.19 -3.62 11.29
CA ASN A 99 -13.03 -4.31 11.83
C ASN A 99 -11.95 -3.35 12.36
N LEU A 100 -12.13 -2.03 12.25
CA LEU A 100 -11.23 -1.03 12.78
C LEU A 100 -11.89 -0.26 13.95
N LYS A 101 -11.13 -0.06 15.04
CA LYS A 101 -11.59 0.70 16.19
C LYS A 101 -11.96 2.15 15.84
N SER A 102 -11.26 2.76 14.89
CA SER A 102 -11.51 4.13 14.43
C SER A 102 -12.90 4.33 13.83
N PHE A 103 -13.46 3.30 13.18
CA PHE A 103 -14.80 3.34 12.59
C PHE A 103 -15.86 2.72 13.50
N TRP A 104 -15.51 1.65 14.23
CA TRP A 104 -16.45 1.01 15.15
C TRP A 104 -16.70 1.83 16.41
N GLY A 105 -15.72 2.63 16.84
CA GLY A 105 -15.79 3.48 18.04
C GLY A 105 -15.44 2.76 19.35
N ASP A 106 -15.35 1.44 19.34
CA ASP A 106 -14.94 0.56 20.43
C ASP A 106 -14.09 -0.60 19.85
N ASN A 107 -13.79 -1.62 20.63
CA ASN A 107 -13.14 -2.81 20.08
C ASN A 107 -14.08 -3.48 19.06
N PRO A 108 -13.60 -3.76 17.85
CA PRO A 108 -14.40 -4.40 16.80
C PRO A 108 -15.09 -5.67 17.30
N ASN A 109 -16.40 -5.78 17.08
CA ASN A 109 -17.18 -6.91 17.51
C ASN A 109 -17.95 -7.56 16.35
N PRO A 110 -17.47 -8.70 15.83
CA PRO A 110 -18.10 -9.38 14.69
C PRO A 110 -19.57 -9.75 14.90
N ALA A 111 -19.95 -10.15 16.13
CA ALA A 111 -21.32 -10.54 16.43
C ALA A 111 -22.28 -9.33 16.49
N GLU A 112 -21.84 -8.17 16.98
CA GLU A 112 -22.64 -6.93 16.94
C GLU A 112 -22.80 -6.43 15.51
N TYR A 113 -21.73 -6.50 14.69
CA TYR A 113 -21.84 -6.17 13.27
C TYR A 113 -22.81 -7.12 12.55
N ALA A 114 -22.76 -8.43 12.80
CA ALA A 114 -23.71 -9.38 12.22
C ALA A 114 -25.16 -9.03 12.54
N LYS A 115 -25.47 -8.62 13.77
CA LYS A 115 -26.82 -8.18 14.18
C LYS A 115 -27.26 -6.90 13.46
N LEU A 116 -26.35 -5.93 13.31
CA LEU A 116 -26.65 -4.69 12.59
C LEU A 116 -26.92 -4.98 11.12
N LEU A 117 -26.09 -5.83 10.48
CA LEU A 117 -26.27 -6.24 9.09
C LEU A 117 -27.58 -7.02 8.87
N GLU A 118 -27.92 -7.96 9.77
CA GLU A 118 -29.20 -8.69 9.74
C GLU A 118 -30.39 -7.72 9.78
N ARG A 119 -30.35 -6.74 10.70
CA ARG A 119 -31.42 -5.75 10.84
C ARG A 119 -31.57 -4.92 9.56
N ALA A 120 -30.45 -4.44 9.02
CA ALA A 120 -30.44 -3.66 7.78
C ALA A 120 -30.96 -4.47 6.60
N TYR A 121 -30.48 -5.70 6.43
CA TYR A 121 -30.90 -6.60 5.34
C TYR A 121 -32.41 -6.84 5.36
N LYS A 122 -32.95 -7.25 6.51
CA LYS A 122 -34.38 -7.50 6.66
C LYS A 122 -35.23 -6.24 6.37
N ALA A 123 -34.79 -5.08 6.84
CA ALA A 123 -35.47 -3.82 6.59
C ALA A 123 -35.47 -3.46 5.10
N ILE A 124 -34.32 -3.54 4.42
CA ILE A 124 -34.19 -3.23 2.99
C ILE A 124 -35.05 -4.20 2.16
N LYS A 125 -34.91 -5.51 2.41
CA LYS A 125 -35.67 -6.53 1.67
C LYS A 125 -37.18 -6.48 1.90
N SER A 126 -37.64 -5.96 3.04
CA SER A 126 -39.08 -5.73 3.28
C SER A 126 -39.61 -4.52 2.50
N ILE A 127 -38.77 -3.57 2.10
CA ILE A 127 -39.18 -2.42 1.29
C ILE A 127 -39.18 -2.80 -0.19
N ASP A 128 -38.10 -3.46 -0.66
CA ASP A 128 -37.98 -3.96 -2.02
C ASP A 128 -36.99 -5.14 -2.03
N PRO A 129 -37.43 -6.37 -2.35
CA PRO A 129 -36.57 -7.56 -2.36
C PRO A 129 -35.48 -7.54 -3.44
N GLU A 130 -35.60 -6.70 -4.49
CA GLU A 130 -34.64 -6.61 -5.59
C GLU A 130 -33.40 -5.75 -5.23
N LEU A 131 -33.51 -4.89 -4.23
CA LEU A 131 -32.40 -4.05 -3.78
C LEU A 131 -31.26 -4.93 -3.25
N LYS A 132 -30.04 -4.56 -3.59
CA LYS A 132 -28.85 -5.30 -3.17
C LYS A 132 -28.25 -4.71 -1.89
N VAL A 133 -27.93 -5.58 -0.96
CA VAL A 133 -27.28 -5.25 0.30
C VAL A 133 -25.82 -5.70 0.24
N LEU A 134 -24.90 -4.76 0.43
CA LEU A 134 -23.48 -5.08 0.53
C LEU A 134 -23.09 -5.33 1.99
N TYR A 135 -22.29 -6.36 2.20
CA TYR A 135 -21.47 -6.49 3.39
C TYR A 135 -20.57 -5.25 3.53
N ALA A 136 -20.22 -4.83 4.74
CA ALA A 136 -19.33 -3.69 4.93
C ALA A 136 -17.99 -3.90 4.20
N GLY A 137 -17.49 -2.86 3.57
CA GLY A 137 -16.10 -2.86 3.14
C GLY A 137 -15.19 -2.98 4.36
N VAL A 138 -14.61 -4.15 4.58
CA VAL A 138 -13.66 -4.39 5.67
C VAL A 138 -12.26 -3.99 5.27
N SER A 139 -11.53 -3.34 6.18
CA SER A 139 -10.13 -2.94 5.94
C SER A 139 -9.25 -4.16 5.74
N GLY A 140 -8.59 -4.25 4.60
CA GLY A 140 -7.85 -5.43 4.17
C GLY A 140 -8.76 -6.58 3.74
N VAL A 141 -8.26 -7.82 3.92
CA VAL A 141 -9.04 -9.06 3.79
C VAL A 141 -8.87 -9.88 5.08
N PRO A 142 -9.45 -9.43 6.19
CA PRO A 142 -9.25 -10.04 7.51
C PRO A 142 -10.11 -11.30 7.64
N ILE A 143 -9.62 -12.43 7.14
CA ILE A 143 -10.33 -13.72 7.09
C ILE A 143 -10.90 -14.10 8.47
N ASP A 144 -10.12 -13.98 9.55
CA ASP A 144 -10.56 -14.32 10.91
C ASP A 144 -11.74 -13.46 11.40
N TYR A 145 -11.76 -12.16 11.04
CA TYR A 145 -12.88 -11.27 11.40
C TYR A 145 -14.11 -11.61 10.58
N ILE A 146 -13.97 -11.79 9.27
CA ILE A 146 -15.07 -12.15 8.36
C ILE A 146 -15.69 -13.48 8.80
N GLU A 147 -14.86 -14.48 9.09
CA GLU A 147 -15.32 -15.81 9.54
C GLU A 147 -16.14 -15.72 10.81
N LYS A 148 -15.68 -14.97 11.82
CA LYS A 148 -16.44 -14.74 13.07
C LYS A 148 -17.78 -14.05 12.82
N THR A 149 -17.90 -13.16 11.83
CA THR A 149 -19.21 -12.60 11.46
C THR A 149 -20.13 -13.65 10.82
N PHE A 150 -19.56 -14.56 10.02
CA PHE A 150 -20.32 -15.66 9.40
C PHE A 150 -20.77 -16.67 10.45
N GLU A 151 -19.94 -17.00 11.43
CA GLU A 151 -20.30 -17.83 12.59
C GLU A 151 -21.46 -17.19 13.38
N ALA A 152 -21.49 -15.86 13.46
CA ALA A 152 -22.60 -15.11 14.06
C ALA A 152 -23.83 -14.96 13.15
N GLY A 153 -23.84 -15.60 11.96
CA GLY A 153 -24.97 -15.68 11.03
C GLY A 153 -24.98 -14.64 9.90
N ALA A 154 -24.00 -13.77 9.79
CA ALA A 154 -23.95 -12.70 8.79
C ALA A 154 -23.99 -13.20 7.34
N SER A 155 -23.51 -14.42 7.05
CA SER A 155 -23.47 -15.00 5.69
C SER A 155 -24.84 -15.04 4.98
N LYS A 156 -25.94 -14.96 5.73
CA LYS A 156 -27.32 -14.96 5.23
C LYS A 156 -27.85 -13.57 4.87
N TYR A 157 -27.19 -12.50 5.32
CA TYR A 157 -27.77 -11.15 5.35
C TYR A 157 -27.03 -10.12 4.48
N PHE A 158 -26.49 -10.56 3.36
CA PHE A 158 -25.99 -9.70 2.28
C PHE A 158 -26.12 -10.40 0.92
N ASP A 159 -26.14 -9.61 -0.15
CA ASP A 159 -26.16 -10.11 -1.52
C ASP A 159 -24.77 -10.04 -2.17
N ILE A 160 -23.93 -9.11 -1.73
CA ILE A 160 -22.63 -8.80 -2.31
C ILE A 160 -21.58 -8.78 -1.20
N MET A 161 -20.52 -9.59 -1.34
CA MET A 161 -19.36 -9.56 -0.44
C MET A 161 -18.48 -8.37 -0.77
N ASN A 162 -17.93 -7.70 0.25
CA ASN A 162 -17.18 -6.46 0.06
C ASN A 162 -15.93 -6.40 0.92
N ILE A 163 -14.84 -5.86 0.33
CA ILE A 163 -13.52 -5.75 0.95
C ILE A 163 -12.80 -4.46 0.51
N HIS A 164 -11.85 -4.01 1.32
CA HIS A 164 -10.94 -2.89 1.04
C HIS A 164 -9.48 -3.37 1.02
N PRO A 165 -9.02 -4.10 -0.01
CA PRO A 165 -7.72 -4.76 -0.02
C PRO A 165 -6.60 -3.78 -0.39
N TYR A 166 -6.37 -2.76 0.44
CA TYR A 166 -5.28 -1.82 0.24
C TYR A 166 -3.93 -2.53 0.25
N GLN A 167 -3.14 -2.29 -0.79
CA GLN A 167 -1.81 -2.85 -0.93
C GLN A 167 -0.77 -1.76 -0.68
N HIS A 168 0.27 -2.09 0.10
CA HIS A 168 1.40 -1.19 0.36
C HIS A 168 2.61 -1.49 -0.54
N SER A 169 2.50 -2.53 -1.36
CA SER A 169 3.52 -3.01 -2.29
C SER A 169 2.91 -3.33 -3.65
N ASN A 170 3.66 -4.03 -4.52
CA ASN A 170 3.11 -4.49 -5.79
C ASN A 170 1.86 -5.34 -5.54
N PRO A 171 0.79 -5.11 -6.28
CA PRO A 171 -0.46 -5.85 -6.07
C PRO A 171 -0.32 -7.37 -6.29
N GLU A 172 0.65 -7.79 -7.08
CA GLU A 172 0.94 -9.21 -7.35
C GLU A 172 1.40 -9.99 -6.12
N GLU A 173 1.91 -9.30 -5.10
CA GLU A 173 2.51 -9.97 -3.93
C GLU A 173 1.46 -10.59 -3.00
N LYS A 174 0.28 -9.97 -2.89
CA LYS A 174 -0.74 -10.40 -1.91
C LYS A 174 -2.15 -10.49 -2.46
N LEU A 175 -2.55 -9.57 -3.32
CA LEU A 175 -3.95 -9.44 -3.73
C LEU A 175 -4.56 -10.73 -4.32
N PRO A 176 -3.88 -11.49 -5.18
CA PRO A 176 -4.42 -12.75 -5.69
C PRO A 176 -4.70 -13.78 -4.59
N GLU A 177 -3.77 -13.93 -3.64
CA GLU A 177 -3.92 -14.88 -2.53
C GLU A 177 -4.99 -14.43 -1.52
N GLU A 178 -5.11 -13.14 -1.26
CA GLU A 178 -6.15 -12.57 -0.42
C GLU A 178 -7.55 -12.82 -1.00
N ILE A 179 -7.75 -12.61 -2.31
CA ILE A 179 -9.01 -12.90 -2.99
C ILE A 179 -9.30 -14.40 -2.98
N LYS A 180 -8.29 -15.24 -3.19
CA LYS A 180 -8.41 -16.70 -3.15
C LYS A 180 -8.85 -17.17 -1.76
N ALA A 181 -8.21 -16.69 -0.70
CA ALA A 181 -8.56 -17.03 0.69
C ALA A 181 -10.01 -16.63 1.02
N LEU A 182 -10.44 -15.44 0.58
CA LEU A 182 -11.83 -15.00 0.73
C LEU A 182 -12.81 -15.95 0.01
N LYS A 183 -12.51 -16.34 -1.23
CA LYS A 183 -13.37 -17.28 -1.99
C LYS A 183 -13.43 -18.66 -1.34
N GLU A 184 -12.34 -19.14 -0.75
CA GLU A 184 -12.33 -20.39 0.01
C GLU A 184 -13.21 -20.29 1.27
N LEU A 185 -13.14 -19.16 1.98
CA LEU A 185 -14.04 -18.89 3.10
C LEU A 185 -15.50 -18.85 2.66
N MET A 186 -15.83 -18.11 1.58
CA MET A 186 -17.19 -18.05 1.03
C MET A 186 -17.71 -19.44 0.64
N LYS A 187 -16.84 -20.29 0.08
CA LYS A 187 -17.18 -21.68 -0.25
C LYS A 187 -17.49 -22.50 1.00
N LYS A 188 -16.70 -22.35 2.06
CA LYS A 188 -16.93 -23.02 3.35
C LYS A 188 -18.32 -22.73 3.91
N TYR A 189 -18.85 -21.52 3.70
CA TYR A 189 -20.17 -21.09 4.17
C TYR A 189 -21.29 -21.22 3.13
N GLY A 190 -21.03 -21.84 1.96
CA GLY A 190 -22.04 -22.11 0.93
C GLY A 190 -22.55 -20.87 0.20
N ILE A 191 -21.74 -19.83 0.06
CA ILE A 191 -22.08 -18.53 -0.55
C ILE A 191 -21.13 -18.15 -1.71
N SER A 192 -20.58 -19.14 -2.40
CA SER A 192 -19.63 -18.92 -3.52
C SER A 192 -20.22 -18.16 -4.69
N GLU A 193 -21.54 -18.19 -4.86
CA GLU A 193 -22.30 -17.52 -5.94
C GLU A 193 -22.43 -16.01 -5.72
N LYS A 194 -22.26 -15.52 -4.48
CA LYS A 194 -22.35 -14.09 -4.19
C LYS A 194 -21.17 -13.35 -4.82
N PRO A 195 -21.43 -12.27 -5.57
CA PRO A 195 -20.35 -11.49 -6.17
C PRO A 195 -19.48 -10.81 -5.11
N ILE A 196 -18.19 -10.62 -5.44
CA ILE A 196 -17.25 -9.86 -4.63
C ILE A 196 -17.08 -8.48 -5.27
N TRP A 197 -17.25 -7.43 -4.47
CA TRP A 197 -16.92 -6.06 -4.81
C TRP A 197 -15.73 -5.58 -3.98
N ILE A 198 -14.98 -4.64 -4.53
CA ILE A 198 -13.97 -3.86 -3.83
C ILE A 198 -14.47 -2.43 -3.84
N THR A 199 -14.97 -1.94 -2.70
CA THR A 199 -15.53 -0.58 -2.62
C THR A 199 -14.52 0.48 -2.22
N GLU A 200 -13.31 0.05 -1.83
CA GLU A 200 -12.14 0.91 -1.73
C GLU A 200 -10.86 0.14 -2.05
N VAL A 201 -10.06 0.71 -2.93
CA VAL A 201 -8.66 0.35 -3.12
C VAL A 201 -7.91 1.53 -3.70
N GLY A 202 -6.73 1.80 -3.19
CA GLY A 202 -5.94 2.93 -3.65
C GLY A 202 -4.47 2.83 -3.28
N TYR A 203 -3.69 3.69 -3.93
CA TYR A 203 -2.30 3.95 -3.60
C TYR A 203 -2.15 5.45 -3.42
N SER A 204 -1.61 5.86 -2.29
CA SER A 204 -1.27 7.25 -2.07
C SER A 204 -0.01 7.60 -2.85
N SER A 205 0.01 8.74 -3.53
CA SER A 205 1.21 9.32 -4.11
C SER A 205 1.89 10.31 -3.16
N ALA A 206 1.49 10.35 -1.89
CA ALA A 206 2.20 11.10 -0.88
C ALA A 206 3.64 10.61 -0.82
N GLN A 207 4.54 11.55 -0.82
CA GLN A 207 5.91 11.30 -0.37
C GLN A 207 5.85 11.14 1.17
N GLU A 208 5.51 9.94 1.63
CA GLU A 208 5.59 9.67 3.06
C GLU A 208 7.05 9.71 3.51
N CYS A 209 7.24 10.15 4.75
CA CYS A 209 8.53 10.40 5.37
C CYS A 209 9.59 9.34 5.05
N GLY A 210 10.65 9.74 4.41
CA GLY A 210 11.81 8.91 4.17
C GLY A 210 12.71 9.53 3.12
N VAL A 211 13.94 9.85 3.53
CA VAL A 211 14.99 10.18 2.59
C VAL A 211 15.59 8.86 2.14
N VAL A 212 15.36 8.48 0.89
CA VAL A 212 16.08 7.38 0.26
C VAL A 212 17.08 7.97 -0.69
N CYS A 213 18.31 8.03 -0.25
CA CYS A 213 19.42 8.46 -1.07
C CYS A 213 20.39 7.29 -1.22
N ALA A 214 20.27 6.53 -2.33
CA ALA A 214 21.23 5.47 -2.66
C ALA A 214 22.67 6.04 -2.70
N GLU A 215 22.81 7.27 -3.20
CA GLU A 215 24.08 7.97 -3.25
C GLU A 215 24.66 8.23 -1.85
N ALA A 216 23.82 8.41 -0.82
CA ALA A 216 24.30 8.55 0.55
C ALA A 216 24.96 7.25 1.08
N PHE A 217 24.41 6.08 0.74
CA PHE A 217 25.03 4.81 1.09
C PHE A 217 26.30 4.56 0.29
N GLU A 218 26.32 4.86 -1.01
CA GLU A 218 27.52 4.78 -1.83
C GLU A 218 28.62 5.70 -1.26
N ALA A 219 28.31 6.96 -0.97
CA ALA A 219 29.24 7.93 -0.41
C ALA A 219 29.76 7.52 0.98
N ALA A 220 28.90 6.90 1.82
CA ALA A 220 29.32 6.37 3.11
C ALA A 220 30.36 5.24 2.94
N LEU A 221 30.14 4.32 2.01
CA LEU A 221 31.09 3.24 1.73
C LEU A 221 32.40 3.78 1.16
N GLU A 222 32.35 4.75 0.24
CA GLU A 222 33.56 5.43 -0.27
C GLU A 222 34.35 6.11 0.86
N LYS A 223 33.66 6.77 1.80
CA LYS A 223 34.26 7.38 2.98
C LYS A 223 34.96 6.37 3.89
N LEU A 224 34.47 5.14 3.91
CA LEU A 224 35.05 4.02 4.66
C LEU A 224 36.13 3.26 3.85
N GLY A 225 36.40 3.64 2.60
CA GLY A 225 37.33 2.92 1.72
C GLY A 225 36.81 1.58 1.21
N LEU A 226 35.48 1.40 1.18
CA LEU A 226 34.82 0.18 0.72
C LEU A 226 34.27 0.36 -0.69
N ASP A 227 34.47 -0.63 -1.55
CA ASP A 227 33.88 -0.68 -2.89
C ASP A 227 32.94 -1.91 -3.00
N TYR A 228 31.63 -1.68 -2.82
CA TYR A 228 30.62 -2.73 -2.84
C TYR A 228 30.53 -3.49 -4.19
N ARG A 229 31.16 -2.99 -5.24
CA ARG A 229 31.28 -3.67 -6.55
C ARG A 229 32.34 -4.76 -6.54
N LYS A 230 33.30 -4.68 -5.60
CA LYS A 230 34.41 -5.61 -5.42
C LYS A 230 34.31 -6.36 -4.10
N ASP A 231 33.93 -5.65 -3.04
CA ASP A 231 33.78 -6.21 -1.71
C ASP A 231 32.50 -7.07 -1.63
N GLY A 232 32.56 -8.16 -0.89
CA GLY A 232 31.42 -9.07 -0.74
C GLY A 232 30.27 -8.43 0.02
N VAL A 233 29.09 -8.40 -0.59
CA VAL A 233 27.85 -7.88 0.00
C VAL A 233 26.92 -9.02 0.38
N CYS A 234 26.47 -9.01 1.62
CA CYS A 234 25.42 -9.92 2.12
C CYS A 234 24.20 -9.12 2.54
N GLU A 235 23.02 -9.73 2.48
CA GLU A 235 21.76 -9.17 2.94
C GLU A 235 21.10 -10.16 3.90
N VAL A 236 20.65 -9.67 5.05
CA VAL A 236 19.84 -10.48 5.97
C VAL A 236 18.43 -10.62 5.39
N PHE A 237 18.07 -11.87 5.11
CA PHE A 237 16.77 -12.26 4.60
C PHE A 237 16.31 -13.53 5.32
N ASP A 238 15.31 -13.40 6.21
CA ASP A 238 14.84 -14.54 7.01
C ASP A 238 13.31 -14.52 7.13
N GLU A 239 12.64 -15.34 6.31
CA GLU A 239 11.18 -15.43 6.25
C GLU A 239 10.58 -15.94 7.57
N LYS A 240 11.29 -16.83 8.28
CA LYS A 240 10.85 -17.37 9.56
C LYS A 240 10.59 -16.26 10.58
N PHE A 241 11.42 -15.22 10.57
CA PHE A 241 11.29 -14.07 11.45
C PHE A 241 10.56 -12.88 10.80
N GLY A 242 9.99 -13.07 9.60
CA GLY A 242 9.34 -12.00 8.85
C GLY A 242 10.30 -10.92 8.36
N LEU A 243 11.60 -11.21 8.34
CA LEU A 243 12.63 -10.33 7.81
C LEU A 243 12.83 -10.64 6.32
N GLY A 244 12.62 -9.62 5.47
CA GLY A 244 12.74 -9.77 4.03
C GLY A 244 11.42 -9.76 3.26
N ASN A 245 10.27 -9.96 3.91
CA ASN A 245 8.93 -9.83 3.30
C ASN A 245 8.34 -8.42 3.45
N ASN A 246 9.11 -7.48 3.91
CA ASN A 246 8.73 -6.11 4.13
C ASN A 246 9.07 -5.26 2.85
N PRO A 247 8.48 -4.08 2.61
CA PRO A 247 8.86 -3.17 1.52
C PRO A 247 10.36 -2.83 1.47
N ILE A 248 11.06 -2.98 2.60
CA ILE A 248 12.51 -2.87 2.73
C ILE A 248 13.26 -4.08 2.12
N ALA A 249 12.58 -5.18 1.81
CA ALA A 249 13.18 -6.38 1.19
C ALA A 249 13.84 -6.14 -0.20
N ARG A 250 13.69 -4.94 -0.74
CA ARG A 250 14.39 -4.46 -1.94
C ARG A 250 15.58 -3.58 -1.62
N ALA A 251 16.08 -3.65 -0.38
CA ALA A 251 17.17 -2.81 0.08
C ALA A 251 18.42 -2.83 -0.82
N PRO A 252 18.87 -3.96 -1.37
CA PRO A 252 20.01 -3.94 -2.28
C PRO A 252 19.78 -3.08 -3.52
N GLU A 253 18.57 -3.12 -4.07
CA GLU A 253 18.21 -2.32 -5.26
C GLU A 253 18.07 -0.83 -4.94
N ILE A 254 17.77 -0.49 -3.69
CA ILE A 254 17.60 0.88 -3.19
C ILE A 254 18.92 1.43 -2.63
N MET A 255 19.59 0.65 -1.79
CA MET A 255 20.81 1.07 -1.08
C MET A 255 22.06 0.97 -1.94
N LEU A 256 22.16 -0.11 -2.72
CA LEU A 256 23.32 -0.40 -3.55
C LEU A 256 22.89 -0.84 -4.97
N PRO A 257 22.28 0.05 -5.77
CA PRO A 257 21.63 -0.30 -7.03
C PRO A 257 22.61 -0.82 -8.10
N LYS A 258 23.91 -0.57 -7.95
CA LYS A 258 24.96 -1.04 -8.86
C LYS A 258 25.65 -2.31 -8.37
N ALA A 259 25.22 -2.89 -7.25
CA ALA A 259 25.77 -4.15 -6.77
C ALA A 259 25.53 -5.27 -7.78
N LYS A 260 26.61 -5.92 -8.21
CA LYS A 260 26.55 -7.00 -9.21
C LYS A 260 25.98 -8.28 -8.61
N LYS A 261 26.30 -8.55 -7.35
CA LYS A 261 25.89 -9.76 -6.64
C LYS A 261 25.71 -9.45 -5.15
N VAL A 262 24.52 -9.69 -4.65
CA VAL A 262 24.23 -9.65 -3.22
C VAL A 262 23.83 -11.06 -2.80
N ARG A 263 24.47 -11.60 -1.78
CA ARG A 263 24.17 -12.92 -1.23
C ARG A 263 23.16 -12.77 -0.09
N LYS A 264 21.98 -13.36 -0.25
CA LYS A 264 21.02 -13.47 0.85
C LYS A 264 21.49 -14.49 1.86
N ILE A 265 21.38 -14.15 3.14
CA ILE A 265 21.70 -15.01 4.27
C ILE A 265 20.59 -14.98 5.30
N SER A 266 20.34 -16.09 5.98
CA SER A 266 19.49 -16.11 7.18
C SER A 266 20.21 -15.45 8.37
N LEU A 267 19.47 -15.20 9.45
CA LEU A 267 20.06 -14.72 10.71
C LEU A 267 21.17 -15.67 11.22
N GLU A 268 20.95 -16.98 11.16
CA GLU A 268 21.95 -17.99 11.50
C GLU A 268 23.22 -17.87 10.65
N GLY A 269 23.08 -17.40 9.41
CA GLY A 269 24.20 -17.18 8.50
C GLY A 269 25.15 -16.06 8.94
N ILE A 270 24.72 -15.16 9.84
CA ILE A 270 25.57 -14.07 10.36
C ILE A 270 26.77 -14.64 11.13
N LYS A 271 26.58 -15.71 11.91
CA LYS A 271 27.64 -16.39 12.68
C LYS A 271 28.84 -16.82 11.84
N ASN A 272 28.56 -17.16 10.57
CA ASN A 272 29.56 -17.71 9.66
C ASN A 272 30.13 -16.65 8.69
N LEU A 273 29.82 -15.36 8.90
CA LEU A 273 30.37 -14.30 8.08
C LEU A 273 31.83 -14.03 8.46
N ASP A 274 32.68 -14.10 7.46
CA ASP A 274 34.05 -13.60 7.53
C ASP A 274 34.08 -12.13 7.06
N PRO A 275 34.28 -11.14 7.96
CA PRO A 275 34.27 -9.73 7.59
C PRO A 275 35.36 -9.33 6.58
N GLN A 276 36.40 -10.14 6.44
CA GLN A 276 37.46 -9.88 5.45
C GLN A 276 37.00 -10.23 4.02
N LYS A 277 36.10 -11.20 3.89
CA LYS A 277 35.53 -11.63 2.60
C LYS A 277 34.15 -11.01 2.31
N ASN A 278 33.37 -10.78 3.36
CA ASN A 278 32.02 -10.24 3.29
C ASN A 278 32.00 -8.95 4.12
N LYS A 279 32.60 -7.89 3.57
CA LYS A 279 32.82 -6.66 4.31
C LYS A 279 31.55 -5.86 4.59
N ILE A 280 30.48 -6.07 3.80
CA ILE A 280 29.25 -5.28 3.84
C ILE A 280 28.06 -6.19 4.12
N LEU A 281 27.33 -5.90 5.19
CA LEU A 281 26.10 -6.57 5.58
C LEU A 281 24.92 -5.60 5.55
N LEU A 282 23.97 -5.82 4.65
CA LEU A 282 22.75 -5.05 4.58
C LEU A 282 21.74 -5.57 5.60
N LEU A 283 21.16 -4.68 6.38
CA LEU A 283 20.14 -4.94 7.39
C LEU A 283 18.83 -4.21 7.03
N PRO A 284 18.04 -4.73 6.07
CA PRO A 284 16.77 -4.14 5.68
C PRO A 284 15.64 -4.61 6.63
N VAL A 285 15.88 -4.52 7.92
CA VAL A 285 15.06 -5.16 8.96
C VAL A 285 14.07 -4.22 9.62
N GLY A 286 14.14 -2.93 9.32
CA GLY A 286 13.31 -1.94 9.99
C GLY A 286 13.63 -1.88 11.49
N GLU A 287 12.63 -1.66 12.33
CA GLU A 287 12.82 -1.56 13.78
C GLU A 287 12.90 -2.91 14.51
N ALA A 288 12.75 -4.03 13.77
CA ALA A 288 12.62 -5.36 14.35
C ALA A 288 13.85 -6.23 14.07
N PHE A 289 14.43 -6.78 15.12
CA PHE A 289 15.56 -7.72 15.00
C PHE A 289 15.53 -8.72 16.16
N PRO A 290 15.64 -10.04 15.91
CA PRO A 290 15.61 -11.05 16.97
C PRO A 290 16.80 -10.90 17.93
N LYS A 291 16.50 -10.77 19.21
CA LYS A 291 17.48 -10.55 20.28
C LYS A 291 18.57 -11.64 20.32
N ASP A 292 18.21 -12.88 20.01
CA ASP A 292 19.12 -14.01 20.04
C ASP A 292 20.29 -13.89 19.06
N TYR A 293 20.18 -13.04 18.03
CA TYR A 293 21.22 -12.84 17.01
C TYR A 293 22.00 -11.52 17.16
N ILE A 294 21.73 -10.75 18.20
CA ILE A 294 22.44 -9.47 18.46
C ILE A 294 23.93 -9.72 18.70
N ASN A 295 24.28 -10.75 19.46
CA ASN A 295 25.69 -11.08 19.73
C ASN A 295 26.45 -11.53 18.47
N ASP A 296 25.79 -12.20 17.55
CA ASP A 296 26.39 -12.60 16.27
C ASP A 296 26.68 -11.36 15.39
N LEU A 297 25.78 -10.41 15.37
CA LEU A 297 25.96 -9.15 14.67
C LEU A 297 27.05 -8.29 15.30
N LEU A 298 27.10 -8.24 16.64
CA LEU A 298 28.18 -7.57 17.39
C LEU A 298 29.54 -8.21 17.08
N ALA A 299 29.62 -9.54 17.03
CA ALA A 299 30.84 -10.25 16.67
C ALA A 299 31.29 -9.92 15.23
N TYR A 300 30.36 -9.87 14.28
CA TYR A 300 30.66 -9.50 12.90
C TYR A 300 31.26 -8.07 12.81
N ILE A 301 30.64 -7.10 13.48
CA ILE A 301 31.12 -5.73 13.53
C ILE A 301 32.42 -5.64 14.33
N GLY A 302 32.53 -6.36 15.46
CA GLY A 302 33.72 -6.42 16.29
C GLY A 302 34.96 -6.91 15.54
N ASN A 303 34.78 -7.76 14.56
CA ASN A 303 35.82 -8.29 13.67
C ASN A 303 36.06 -7.44 12.40
N GLY A 304 35.56 -6.22 12.36
CA GLY A 304 35.83 -5.25 11.28
C GLY A 304 34.77 -5.20 10.17
N GLY A 305 33.64 -5.88 10.32
CA GLY A 305 32.54 -5.83 9.36
C GLY A 305 31.81 -4.48 9.36
N THR A 306 31.18 -4.15 8.25
CA THR A 306 30.34 -2.95 8.12
C THR A 306 28.88 -3.36 7.96
N ALA A 307 28.05 -3.02 8.95
CA ALA A 307 26.61 -3.19 8.89
C ALA A 307 25.96 -1.92 8.32
N MET A 308 25.07 -2.08 7.35
CA MET A 308 24.28 -1.00 6.75
C MET A 308 22.82 -1.20 7.09
N TYR A 309 22.29 -0.29 7.87
CA TYR A 309 20.94 -0.37 8.42
C TYR A 309 20.03 0.70 7.80
N ILE A 310 18.77 0.32 7.59
CA ILE A 310 17.74 1.22 7.12
C ILE A 310 16.40 0.96 7.81
N GLY A 311 15.75 2.03 8.31
CA GLY A 311 14.36 2.00 8.75
C GLY A 311 14.11 2.17 10.25
N GLY A 312 13.97 3.38 10.75
CA GLY A 312 13.56 3.70 12.13
C GLY A 312 14.64 3.45 13.19
N THR A 313 14.24 3.18 14.42
CA THR A 313 15.18 2.86 15.52
C THR A 313 15.64 1.40 15.41
N PRO A 314 16.95 1.13 15.22
CA PRO A 314 17.45 -0.24 15.21
C PRO A 314 17.10 -0.98 16.50
N PHE A 315 16.75 -2.26 16.37
CA PHE A 315 16.55 -3.17 17.50
C PHE A 315 15.45 -2.76 18.48
N PHE A 316 14.52 -1.89 18.08
CA PHE A 316 13.44 -1.42 18.93
C PHE A 316 12.44 -2.51 19.32
N TYR A 317 12.22 -3.46 18.41
CA TYR A 317 11.42 -4.66 18.64
C TYR A 317 12.28 -5.91 18.59
N ASP A 318 12.17 -6.73 19.62
CA ASP A 318 12.57 -8.13 19.57
C ASP A 318 11.56 -8.94 18.73
N VAL A 319 12.03 -9.98 18.06
CA VAL A 319 11.18 -10.88 17.29
C VAL A 319 11.34 -12.30 17.79
N THR A 320 10.26 -12.86 18.33
CA THR A 320 10.19 -14.25 18.78
C THR A 320 9.27 -15.06 17.87
N ILE A 321 9.43 -16.37 17.84
CA ILE A 321 8.50 -17.26 17.12
C ILE A 321 7.53 -17.86 18.10
N GLU A 322 6.25 -17.51 17.97
CA GLU A 322 5.15 -18.06 18.78
C GLU A 322 4.13 -18.73 17.86
N ASN A 323 3.83 -20.00 18.14
CA ASN A 323 2.94 -20.82 17.29
C ASN A 323 3.32 -20.81 15.79
N GLY A 324 4.63 -20.83 15.50
CA GLY A 324 5.16 -20.82 14.13
C GLY A 324 5.09 -19.48 13.40
N LYS A 325 4.68 -18.39 14.09
CA LYS A 325 4.58 -17.04 13.51
C LYS A 325 5.50 -16.06 14.24
N PRO A 326 6.10 -15.08 13.53
CA PRO A 326 6.90 -14.03 14.16
C PRO A 326 6.02 -13.08 14.95
N VAL A 327 6.38 -12.85 16.22
CA VAL A 327 5.72 -11.91 17.13
C VAL A 327 6.72 -10.83 17.54
N ARG A 328 6.34 -9.58 17.44
CA ARG A 328 7.18 -8.43 17.82
C ARG A 328 6.86 -8.02 19.27
N LYS A 329 7.91 -7.90 20.07
CA LYS A 329 7.82 -7.39 21.45
C LYS A 329 8.74 -6.19 21.60
N HIS A 330 8.30 -5.16 22.31
CA HIS A 330 9.15 -4.01 22.58
C HIS A 330 10.34 -4.43 23.43
N SER A 331 11.56 -4.22 22.94
CA SER A 331 12.81 -4.62 23.62
C SER A 331 13.53 -3.46 24.33
N GLY A 332 13.13 -2.23 24.05
CA GLY A 332 13.80 -1.05 24.57
C GLY A 332 15.10 -0.70 23.81
N GLU A 333 15.88 0.22 24.38
CA GLU A 333 17.10 0.76 23.76
C GLU A 333 18.39 0.01 24.18
N GLY A 334 18.26 -1.14 24.85
CA GLY A 334 19.43 -1.84 25.43
C GLY A 334 20.50 -2.20 24.41
N ALA A 335 20.10 -2.78 23.29
CA ALA A 335 21.04 -3.17 22.22
C ALA A 335 21.79 -2.00 21.56
N LEU A 336 21.22 -0.80 21.53
CA LEU A 336 21.90 0.38 20.98
C LEU A 336 23.20 0.69 21.74
N LYS A 337 23.19 0.52 23.07
CA LYS A 337 24.39 0.75 23.90
C LYS A 337 25.48 -0.27 23.61
N ASP A 338 25.12 -1.52 23.36
CA ASP A 338 26.07 -2.57 23.01
C ASP A 338 26.74 -2.30 21.67
N PHE A 339 26.02 -1.69 20.72
CA PHE A 339 26.55 -1.26 19.43
C PHE A 339 27.20 0.15 19.48
N HIS A 340 27.30 0.80 20.62
CA HIS A 340 27.79 2.18 20.79
C HIS A 340 27.10 3.22 19.90
N ILE A 341 25.85 2.99 19.54
CA ILE A 341 25.06 3.89 18.71
C ILE A 341 23.90 4.48 19.52
N SER A 342 23.44 5.65 19.11
CA SER A 342 22.29 6.31 19.72
C SER A 342 21.33 6.80 18.69
N VAL A 343 20.05 6.74 19.02
CA VAL A 343 18.94 7.29 18.23
C VAL A 343 18.12 8.19 19.13
N ASP A 344 18.03 9.45 18.76
CA ASP A 344 17.13 10.38 19.42
C ASP A 344 15.84 10.57 18.64
N GLN A 345 14.80 11.01 19.32
CA GLN A 345 13.47 11.18 18.76
C GLN A 345 12.98 12.61 18.96
N GLY A 346 12.36 13.18 17.94
CA GLY A 346 11.90 14.57 17.96
C GLY A 346 10.94 14.92 19.11
N TRP A 347 10.15 13.94 19.61
CA TRP A 347 9.25 14.16 20.76
C TRP A 347 9.99 14.34 22.10
N LYS A 348 11.27 13.92 22.20
CA LYS A 348 12.11 14.21 23.38
C LYS A 348 12.51 15.69 23.45
N ILE A 349 12.41 16.41 22.33
CA ILE A 349 12.83 17.80 22.19
C ILE A 349 11.67 18.78 22.43
N SER A 350 10.44 18.36 22.08
CA SER A 350 9.24 19.19 22.20
C SER A 350 8.03 18.36 22.66
N LYS A 351 7.17 18.94 23.50
CA LYS A 351 5.89 18.33 23.90
C LYS A 351 4.89 18.25 22.75
N ASN A 352 5.01 19.12 21.76
CA ASN A 352 4.27 19.08 20.50
C ASN A 352 5.17 18.49 19.43
N PHE A 353 4.63 17.61 18.57
CA PHE A 353 5.40 17.04 17.46
C PHE A 353 6.03 18.17 16.64
N PRO A 354 7.36 18.15 16.41
CA PRO A 354 8.00 19.19 15.63
C PRO A 354 7.44 19.17 14.21
N GLN A 355 7.12 20.36 13.70
CA GLN A 355 6.80 20.52 12.28
C GLN A 355 8.09 20.32 11.49
N MET A 356 8.19 19.19 10.81
CA MET A 356 9.35 18.87 9.99
C MET A 356 9.33 19.74 8.73
N THR A 357 10.42 20.47 8.50
CA THR A 357 10.61 21.22 7.25
C THR A 357 11.20 20.31 6.19
N ASP A 358 10.89 20.56 4.91
CA ASP A 358 11.45 19.79 3.77
C ASP A 358 12.92 20.17 3.48
N SER A 359 13.64 20.75 4.45
CA SER A 359 14.99 21.22 4.26
C SER A 359 16.00 20.17 4.70
N LEU A 360 16.61 19.55 3.71
CA LEU A 360 17.74 18.62 3.88
C LEU A 360 19.04 19.32 3.51
N LYS A 361 20.11 18.98 4.23
CA LYS A 361 21.44 19.54 4.00
C LYS A 361 22.48 18.44 4.10
N ALA A 362 23.29 18.29 3.08
CA ALA A 362 24.45 17.41 3.11
C ALA A 362 25.46 17.86 4.19
N ALA A 363 26.03 16.89 4.89
CA ALA A 363 27.08 17.16 5.86
C ALA A 363 28.42 17.46 5.16
N LYS A 364 29.38 18.04 5.92
CA LYS A 364 30.73 18.30 5.42
C LYS A 364 31.41 17.02 4.93
N GLY A 365 31.87 17.04 3.69
CA GLY A 365 32.46 15.89 3.00
C GLY A 365 31.47 15.03 2.24
N PHE A 366 30.20 15.49 2.13
CA PHE A 366 29.12 14.87 1.37
C PHE A 366 28.35 15.89 0.50
N GLU A 367 28.97 17.02 0.17
CA GLU A 367 28.33 18.19 -0.47
C GLU A 367 27.71 17.89 -1.83
N ASN A 368 28.16 16.83 -2.48
CA ASN A 368 27.66 16.41 -3.81
C ASN A 368 26.36 15.59 -3.77
N LEU A 369 25.86 15.27 -2.57
CA LEU A 369 24.63 14.49 -2.45
C LEU A 369 23.40 15.30 -2.89
N LYS A 370 22.63 14.75 -3.79
CA LYS A 370 21.29 15.22 -4.14
C LYS A 370 20.30 14.59 -3.18
N LEU A 371 19.84 15.35 -2.22
CA LEU A 371 18.95 14.89 -1.16
C LEU A 371 17.51 15.25 -1.52
N GLU A 372 16.68 14.25 -1.68
CA GLU A 372 15.23 14.39 -1.88
C GLU A 372 14.49 13.58 -0.83
N GLY A 373 13.42 14.12 -0.27
CA GLY A 373 12.56 13.39 0.65
C GLY A 373 12.10 14.22 1.84
N LYS A 374 11.35 13.57 2.72
CA LYS A 374 10.82 14.16 3.95
C LYS A 374 11.51 13.62 5.17
N LEU A 375 11.56 14.47 6.19
CA LEU A 375 12.25 14.22 7.42
C LEU A 375 11.61 13.06 8.23
N SER A 376 12.48 12.25 8.84
CA SER A 376 12.12 11.31 9.89
C SER A 376 12.03 12.01 11.25
N THR A 377 11.26 11.44 12.16
CA THR A 377 11.25 11.85 13.57
C THR A 377 12.43 11.26 14.36
N TYR A 378 13.26 10.43 13.74
CA TYR A 378 14.42 9.78 14.32
C TYR A 378 15.71 10.39 13.74
N PHE A 379 16.70 10.61 14.57
CA PHE A 379 17.99 11.14 14.16
C PHE A 379 19.16 10.52 14.95
N ALA A 380 20.34 10.50 14.33
CA ALA A 380 21.54 9.97 14.92
C ALA A 380 22.04 10.87 16.05
N SER A 381 22.58 10.25 17.09
CA SER A 381 23.19 10.90 18.23
C SER A 381 24.49 10.19 18.61
N ASP A 382 25.40 10.89 19.22
CA ASP A 382 26.69 10.41 19.69
C ASP A 382 26.71 10.00 21.17
N ALA A 383 25.55 9.99 21.83
CA ALA A 383 25.43 9.80 23.28
C ALA A 383 25.97 8.46 23.81
N ASN A 384 26.07 7.43 22.98
CA ASN A 384 26.59 6.12 23.38
C ASN A 384 28.00 5.82 22.83
N LEU A 385 28.65 6.78 22.16
CA LEU A 385 30.01 6.58 21.66
C LEU A 385 30.97 6.31 22.83
N ARG A 386 31.94 5.43 22.58
CA ARG A 386 33.04 5.18 23.49
C ARG A 386 34.31 5.92 23.00
N GLU A 387 35.35 5.95 23.86
CA GLU A 387 36.61 6.53 23.52
C GLU A 387 37.15 5.98 22.18
N ASN A 388 37.58 6.86 21.32
CA ASN A 388 38.02 6.64 19.94
C ASN A 388 36.93 6.33 18.89
N ASP A 389 35.69 6.04 19.29
CA ASP A 389 34.60 5.89 18.32
C ASP A 389 34.19 7.25 17.76
N LYS A 390 33.68 7.28 16.53
CA LYS A 390 33.29 8.53 15.86
C LYS A 390 31.95 8.37 15.15
N MET A 391 31.08 9.35 15.32
CA MET A 391 29.92 9.54 14.47
C MET A 391 30.22 10.56 13.39
N ILE A 392 30.00 10.20 12.14
CA ILE A 392 30.18 11.06 10.97
C ILE A 392 28.81 11.24 10.34
N PRO A 393 28.15 12.39 10.50
CA PRO A 393 26.90 12.69 9.82
C PRO A 393 27.07 12.64 8.30
N ILE A 394 26.05 12.11 7.61
CA ILE A 394 26.00 12.07 6.14
C ILE A 394 25.14 13.23 5.64
N PHE A 395 23.99 13.44 6.26
CA PHE A 395 23.14 14.59 6.00
C PHE A 395 22.26 14.92 7.20
N TYR A 396 21.82 16.17 7.24
CA TYR A 396 20.98 16.74 8.29
C TYR A 396 19.59 17.05 7.77
N GLY A 397 18.62 17.04 8.67
CA GLY A 397 17.32 17.65 8.49
C GLY A 397 17.07 18.76 9.48
N LYS A 398 16.23 19.73 9.09
CA LYS A 398 15.76 20.81 9.97
C LYS A 398 14.33 20.55 10.40
N ALA A 399 14.04 20.83 11.67
CA ALA A 399 12.70 20.80 12.20
C ALA A 399 12.39 22.08 12.98
N LYS A 400 11.13 22.51 12.91
CA LYS A 400 10.61 23.62 13.72
C LYS A 400 9.79 23.06 14.87
N TYR A 401 9.98 23.65 16.06
CA TYR A 401 9.22 23.34 17.26
C TYR A 401 8.90 24.63 18.04
N ASP A 402 8.07 24.55 19.07
CA ASP A 402 7.60 25.72 19.84
C ASP A 402 8.74 26.57 20.47
N GLY A 403 9.95 26.07 20.52
CA GLY A 403 11.14 26.76 21.03
C GLY A 403 12.14 27.23 19.97
N GLY A 404 11.89 27.02 18.67
CA GLY A 404 12.80 27.41 17.59
C GLY A 404 12.99 26.37 16.49
N GLU A 405 14.16 26.36 15.89
CA GLU A 405 14.59 25.38 14.88
C GLU A 405 15.74 24.55 15.43
N PHE A 406 15.80 23.27 15.09
CA PHE A 406 16.98 22.45 15.31
C PHE A 406 17.38 21.72 14.03
N GLU A 407 18.66 21.43 13.90
CA GLU A 407 19.25 20.65 12.81
C GLU A 407 19.82 19.36 13.41
N ALA A 408 19.41 18.21 12.88
CA ALA A 408 19.80 16.91 13.41
C ALA A 408 20.23 15.95 12.28
N PRO A 409 21.23 15.08 12.52
CA PRO A 409 21.67 14.11 11.51
C PRO A 409 20.67 13.00 11.33
N LEU A 410 20.13 12.85 10.12
CA LEU A 410 19.17 11.80 9.74
C LEU A 410 19.85 10.53 9.25
N ALA A 411 21.10 10.63 8.86
CA ALA A 411 21.94 9.50 8.49
C ALA A 411 23.37 9.73 8.99
N ALA A 412 23.99 8.67 9.43
CA ALA A 412 25.35 8.74 9.96
C ALA A 412 26.14 7.44 9.74
N ILE A 413 27.46 7.58 9.74
CA ILE A 413 28.43 6.51 9.88
C ILE A 413 28.90 6.51 11.33
N TYR A 414 28.74 5.40 12.02
CA TYR A 414 29.41 5.12 13.27
C TYR A 414 30.66 4.29 12.95
N LYS A 415 31.80 4.88 13.13
CA LYS A 415 33.10 4.22 12.95
C LYS A 415 33.65 3.88 14.32
N PHE A 416 33.86 2.60 14.55
CA PHE A 416 34.32 2.07 15.82
C PHE A 416 35.83 1.84 15.81
N ASP A 417 36.48 2.27 16.85
CA ASP A 417 37.90 2.04 17.10
C ASP A 417 38.20 1.83 18.60
N SER A 418 37.23 1.19 19.27
CA SER A 418 37.31 0.82 20.69
C SER A 418 37.27 -0.73 20.82
N ALA A 419 36.27 -1.28 21.47
CA ALA A 419 36.04 -2.73 21.55
C ALA A 419 35.53 -3.31 20.22
N LEU A 420 34.75 -2.52 19.47
CA LEU A 420 34.38 -2.82 18.10
C LEU A 420 35.44 -2.27 17.13
N LYS A 421 35.63 -2.91 15.97
CA LYS A 421 36.63 -2.52 14.97
C LYS A 421 36.03 -2.25 13.58
N GLY A 422 34.72 -2.39 13.43
CA GLY A 422 34.00 -2.19 12.19
C GLY A 422 33.20 -0.89 12.14
N ASN A 423 32.12 -0.93 11.38
CA ASN A 423 31.30 0.27 11.17
C ASN A 423 29.81 -0.07 11.21
N PHE A 424 28.99 0.93 11.57
CA PHE A 424 27.55 0.88 11.43
C PHE A 424 27.09 2.10 10.66
N VAL A 425 26.58 1.89 9.46
CA VAL A 425 26.00 2.95 8.64
C VAL A 425 24.51 2.89 8.79
N CYS A 426 23.89 3.98 9.24
CA CYS A 426 22.47 4.00 9.50
C CYS A 426 21.77 5.16 8.78
N MET A 427 20.57 4.87 8.34
CA MET A 427 19.61 5.85 7.87
C MET A 427 18.32 5.61 8.63
N PHE A 428 17.93 6.54 9.51
CA PHE A 428 16.82 6.41 10.43
C PHE A 428 15.46 6.77 9.83
N SER A 429 15.42 7.06 8.55
CA SER A 429 14.14 7.26 7.88
C SER A 429 13.40 5.93 7.75
N HIS A 430 12.12 5.92 8.13
CA HIS A 430 11.25 4.85 7.67
C HIS A 430 11.23 4.90 6.15
N ILE A 431 11.72 3.86 5.49
CA ILE A 431 11.37 3.64 4.08
C ILE A 431 9.95 3.13 4.07
N GLN A 432 9.01 4.04 4.18
CA GLN A 432 7.71 3.77 3.61
C GLN A 432 7.89 3.92 2.09
N LYS A 433 7.42 2.92 1.36
CA LYS A 433 7.50 2.88 -0.09
C LYS A 433 6.93 4.19 -0.64
N ILE A 434 7.79 5.04 -1.18
CA ILE A 434 7.33 6.23 -1.89
C ILE A 434 6.57 5.69 -3.11
N VAL A 435 5.27 5.69 -3.05
CA VAL A 435 4.44 5.49 -4.22
C VAL A 435 4.41 6.84 -4.93
N SER A 436 5.38 7.08 -5.81
CA SER A 436 5.35 8.25 -6.69
C SER A 436 4.07 8.26 -7.52
N GLU A 437 3.67 9.41 -8.08
CA GLU A 437 2.56 9.45 -9.05
C GLU A 437 2.77 8.45 -10.20
N GLU A 438 4.02 8.20 -10.57
CA GLU A 438 4.38 7.19 -11.56
C GLU A 438 4.00 5.77 -11.10
N ASN A 439 4.38 5.39 -9.89
CA ASN A 439 4.06 4.07 -9.33
C ASN A 439 2.56 3.95 -9.03
N GLN A 440 1.91 5.02 -8.54
CA GLN A 440 0.46 5.06 -8.39
C GLN A 440 -0.24 4.71 -9.71
N ALA A 441 0.21 5.34 -10.82
CA ALA A 441 -0.34 5.10 -12.15
C ALA A 441 -0.13 3.65 -12.64
N LYS A 442 1.07 3.09 -12.44
CA LYS A 442 1.37 1.69 -12.80
C LYS A 442 0.53 0.70 -12.01
N PHE A 443 0.30 0.96 -10.72
CA PHE A 443 -0.45 0.05 -9.84
C PHE A 443 -1.96 0.07 -10.10
N VAL A 444 -2.53 1.18 -10.58
CA VAL A 444 -3.96 1.28 -10.89
C VAL A 444 -4.41 0.15 -11.81
N GLY A 445 -3.80 0.03 -12.98
CA GLY A 445 -4.18 -0.98 -13.97
C GLY A 445 -3.89 -2.41 -13.50
N ARG A 446 -2.72 -2.63 -12.91
CA ARG A 446 -2.30 -3.95 -12.42
C ARG A 446 -3.23 -4.49 -11.33
N THR A 447 -3.59 -3.64 -10.35
CA THR A 447 -4.54 -4.01 -9.28
C THR A 447 -5.90 -4.41 -9.86
N MET A 448 -6.43 -3.63 -10.80
CA MET A 448 -7.74 -3.89 -11.37
C MET A 448 -7.75 -5.18 -12.20
N LEU A 449 -6.73 -5.41 -13.03
CA LEU A 449 -6.62 -6.65 -13.81
C LEU A 449 -6.51 -7.88 -12.91
N LEU A 450 -5.66 -7.84 -11.87
CA LEU A 450 -5.52 -8.95 -10.92
C LEU A 450 -6.82 -9.24 -10.16
N ALA A 451 -7.52 -8.19 -9.71
CA ALA A 451 -8.77 -8.35 -8.99
C ALA A 451 -9.87 -8.93 -9.89
N TYR A 452 -10.03 -8.42 -11.13
CA TYR A 452 -11.01 -8.97 -12.08
C TYR A 452 -10.68 -10.42 -12.47
N ALA A 453 -9.42 -10.75 -12.71
CA ALA A 453 -9.00 -12.13 -12.97
C ALA A 453 -9.25 -13.04 -11.74
N GLY A 454 -9.18 -12.49 -10.53
CA GLY A 454 -9.57 -13.16 -9.29
C GLY A 454 -11.09 -13.37 -9.12
N GLY A 455 -11.91 -12.79 -10.00
CA GLY A 455 -13.38 -12.94 -10.00
C GLY A 455 -14.12 -11.80 -9.29
N VAL A 456 -13.44 -10.72 -8.92
CA VAL A 456 -14.09 -9.48 -8.44
C VAL A 456 -14.96 -8.91 -9.57
N LYS A 457 -16.15 -8.39 -9.24
CA LYS A 457 -17.11 -7.89 -10.24
C LYS A 457 -17.10 -6.38 -10.40
N THR A 458 -16.83 -5.65 -9.34
CA THR A 458 -16.84 -4.18 -9.34
C THR A 458 -15.74 -3.64 -8.43
N ILE A 459 -15.06 -2.60 -8.88
CA ILE A 459 -13.93 -2.00 -8.15
C ILE A 459 -14.12 -0.48 -8.11
N PHE A 460 -14.11 0.06 -6.90
CA PHE A 460 -14.10 1.50 -6.64
C PHE A 460 -12.69 1.94 -6.23
N ARG A 461 -12.26 3.04 -6.79
CA ARG A 461 -10.96 3.65 -6.45
C ARG A 461 -11.12 4.66 -5.32
N TYR A 462 -10.37 4.50 -4.27
CA TYR A 462 -10.18 5.51 -3.24
C TYR A 462 -8.91 6.31 -3.54
N ASN A 463 -9.00 7.61 -3.83
CA ASN A 463 -10.22 8.35 -4.09
C ASN A 463 -10.11 9.05 -5.46
N PHE A 464 -11.09 9.88 -5.83
CA PHE A 464 -11.03 10.57 -7.12
C PHE A 464 -10.14 11.82 -7.05
N ARG A 465 -10.29 12.66 -6.03
CA ARG A 465 -9.60 13.93 -5.87
C ARG A 465 -8.72 13.95 -4.62
N SER A 466 -7.44 14.25 -4.80
CA SER A 466 -6.51 14.50 -3.69
C SER A 466 -6.91 15.76 -2.91
N ASN A 467 -6.74 15.75 -1.60
CA ASN A 467 -6.94 16.93 -0.77
C ASN A 467 -5.73 17.88 -0.84
N GLU A 468 -4.51 17.32 -0.77
CA GLU A 468 -3.21 18.04 -0.87
C GLU A 468 -3.06 19.22 0.10
N ASN A 469 -3.86 19.25 1.18
CA ASN A 469 -3.75 20.28 2.21
C ASN A 469 -2.54 20.04 3.14
N ASP A 470 -2.10 18.81 3.19
CA ASP A 470 -0.99 18.34 4.00
C ASP A 470 -0.26 17.21 3.25
N ASN A 471 0.82 16.74 3.83
CA ASN A 471 1.63 15.67 3.27
C ASN A 471 1.27 14.28 3.81
N THR A 472 0.08 14.15 4.42
CA THR A 472 -0.37 12.85 4.90
C THR A 472 -0.73 11.92 3.76
N ARG A 473 -0.66 10.63 4.02
CA ARG A 473 -1.06 9.59 3.08
C ARG A 473 -2.49 9.81 2.56
N GLU A 474 -3.42 10.15 3.46
CA GLU A 474 -4.83 10.34 3.12
C GLU A 474 -5.06 11.47 2.10
N SER A 475 -4.24 12.50 2.13
CA SER A 475 -4.38 13.66 1.25
C SER A 475 -3.96 13.42 -0.20
N HIS A 476 -3.36 12.25 -0.54
CA HIS A 476 -2.74 12.03 -1.86
C HIS A 476 -3.23 10.78 -2.63
N PHE A 477 -4.32 10.16 -2.25
CA PHE A 477 -4.88 9.00 -2.95
C PHE A 477 -5.52 9.33 -4.31
N GLY A 478 -5.88 10.59 -4.56
CA GLY A 478 -6.65 11.01 -5.73
C GLY A 478 -6.05 10.63 -7.08
N LEU A 479 -6.92 10.37 -8.04
CA LEU A 479 -6.58 10.28 -9.47
C LEU A 479 -6.30 11.66 -10.07
N VAL A 480 -6.90 12.69 -9.50
CA VAL A 480 -6.66 14.10 -9.85
C VAL A 480 -6.16 14.87 -8.64
N ARG A 481 -5.49 15.99 -8.86
CA ARG A 481 -5.03 16.91 -7.82
C ARG A 481 -6.19 17.69 -7.23
N ARG A 482 -5.89 18.49 -6.22
CA ARG A 482 -6.87 19.35 -5.55
C ARG A 482 -7.53 20.36 -6.51
N ASP A 483 -6.80 20.85 -7.48
CA ASP A 483 -7.27 21.77 -8.53
C ASP A 483 -7.94 21.05 -9.72
N LEU A 484 -8.20 19.75 -9.61
CA LEU A 484 -8.76 18.85 -10.61
C LEU A 484 -7.84 18.57 -11.81
N THR A 485 -6.58 19.01 -11.78
CA THR A 485 -5.63 18.61 -12.83
C THR A 485 -5.34 17.11 -12.76
N PRO A 486 -5.33 16.40 -13.90
CA PRO A 486 -5.10 14.96 -13.93
C PRO A 486 -3.71 14.58 -13.44
N LYS A 487 -3.62 13.57 -12.59
CA LYS A 487 -2.37 12.84 -12.33
C LYS A 487 -2.13 11.78 -13.40
N LYS A 488 -0.93 11.20 -13.45
CA LYS A 488 -0.66 10.03 -14.31
C LYS A 488 -1.61 8.86 -14.02
N SER A 489 -2.03 8.70 -12.77
CA SER A 489 -3.00 7.66 -12.37
C SER A 489 -4.38 7.84 -12.98
N TYR A 490 -4.82 9.08 -13.25
CA TYR A 490 -6.04 9.35 -14.01
C TYR A 490 -5.92 8.86 -15.46
N LEU A 491 -4.79 9.15 -16.11
CA LEU A 491 -4.55 8.69 -17.48
C LEU A 491 -4.50 7.16 -17.54
N ALA A 492 -3.81 6.53 -16.58
CA ALA A 492 -3.74 5.07 -16.49
C ALA A 492 -5.11 4.42 -16.28
N TYR A 493 -5.94 5.00 -15.40
CA TYR A 493 -7.31 4.53 -15.20
C TYR A 493 -8.14 4.67 -16.48
N LYS A 494 -8.09 5.84 -17.12
CA LYS A 494 -8.81 6.11 -18.37
C LYS A 494 -8.38 5.14 -19.48
N THR A 495 -7.08 4.91 -19.65
CA THR A 495 -6.57 3.95 -20.63
C THR A 495 -7.09 2.55 -20.36
N LEU A 496 -7.01 2.08 -19.10
CA LEU A 496 -7.55 0.77 -18.74
C LEU A 496 -9.06 0.68 -19.04
N SER A 497 -9.85 1.69 -18.68
CA SER A 497 -11.32 1.67 -18.91
C SER A 497 -11.70 1.63 -20.40
N GLN A 498 -10.82 2.13 -21.28
CA GLN A 498 -10.97 2.04 -22.72
C GLN A 498 -10.57 0.66 -23.26
N MET A 499 -9.57 0.01 -22.64
CA MET A 499 -9.08 -1.31 -23.07
C MET A 499 -9.91 -2.46 -22.48
N LEU A 500 -10.37 -2.32 -21.24
CA LEU A 500 -11.19 -3.30 -20.51
C LEU A 500 -12.62 -2.77 -20.38
N THR A 501 -13.41 -2.94 -21.41
CA THR A 501 -14.82 -2.51 -21.45
C THR A 501 -15.73 -3.52 -20.72
N GLU A 502 -17.00 -3.17 -20.51
CA GLU A 502 -18.01 -4.09 -19.93
C GLU A 502 -18.25 -5.34 -20.78
N SER A 503 -17.96 -5.25 -22.06
CA SER A 503 -18.03 -6.37 -23.00
C SER A 503 -16.84 -7.34 -22.89
N ALA A 504 -15.85 -7.04 -22.07
CA ALA A 504 -14.71 -7.92 -21.87
C ALA A 504 -15.13 -9.25 -21.25
N ARG A 505 -14.66 -10.35 -21.82
CA ARG A 505 -14.93 -11.72 -21.40
C ARG A 505 -13.63 -12.49 -21.20
N ASP A 506 -13.68 -13.52 -20.36
CA ASP A 506 -12.63 -14.52 -20.21
C ASP A 506 -11.26 -13.94 -19.82
N LEU A 507 -11.27 -12.88 -18.96
CA LEU A 507 -10.01 -12.32 -18.46
C LEU A 507 -9.25 -13.37 -17.65
N LYS A 508 -8.07 -13.69 -18.13
CA LYS A 508 -7.10 -14.58 -17.47
C LYS A 508 -5.73 -13.94 -17.41
N ILE A 509 -4.92 -14.38 -16.47
CA ILE A 509 -3.55 -13.90 -16.29
C ILE A 509 -2.61 -15.10 -16.17
N GLU A 510 -1.56 -15.09 -16.97
CA GLU A 510 -0.44 -16.02 -16.86
C GLU A 510 0.81 -15.27 -16.40
N SER A 511 1.70 -15.95 -15.70
CA SER A 511 2.95 -15.35 -15.23
C SER A 511 4.13 -16.31 -15.36
N LYS A 512 5.30 -15.73 -15.70
CA LYS A 512 6.58 -16.45 -15.76
C LYS A 512 7.70 -15.49 -15.38
N ASP A 513 8.53 -15.89 -14.42
CA ASP A 513 9.71 -15.13 -14.00
C ASP A 513 9.45 -13.66 -13.62
N GLY A 514 8.27 -13.39 -13.02
CA GLY A 514 7.83 -12.06 -12.62
C GLY A 514 7.33 -11.17 -13.77
N ALA A 515 7.17 -11.72 -14.97
CA ALA A 515 6.41 -11.11 -16.06
C ALA A 515 5.00 -11.69 -16.10
N TYR A 516 4.05 -10.87 -16.54
CA TYR A 516 2.61 -11.17 -16.54
C TYR A 516 2.04 -10.88 -17.91
N ILE A 517 1.15 -11.75 -18.35
CA ILE A 517 0.31 -11.58 -19.54
C ILE A 517 -1.14 -11.71 -19.10
N ALA A 518 -1.91 -10.62 -19.17
CA ALA A 518 -3.36 -10.68 -19.08
C ALA A 518 -3.94 -10.73 -20.48
N GLU A 519 -4.96 -11.56 -20.68
CA GLU A 519 -5.71 -11.70 -21.94
C GLU A 519 -7.19 -11.63 -21.67
N TRP A 520 -7.92 -10.92 -22.51
CA TRP A 520 -9.38 -10.92 -22.54
C TRP A 520 -9.89 -10.73 -23.98
N SER A 521 -11.14 -11.09 -24.21
CA SER A 521 -11.81 -10.94 -25.50
C SER A 521 -12.96 -9.93 -25.40
N SER A 522 -13.20 -9.18 -26.46
CA SER A 522 -14.44 -8.42 -26.67
C SER A 522 -15.57 -9.33 -27.16
N GLU A 523 -16.81 -8.83 -27.23
CA GLU A 523 -17.97 -9.61 -27.72
C GLU A 523 -17.80 -10.11 -29.16
N ASN A 524 -17.10 -9.38 -30.01
CA ASN A 524 -16.79 -9.79 -31.38
C ASN A 524 -15.58 -10.76 -31.47
N GLY A 525 -15.04 -11.19 -30.32
CA GLY A 525 -13.94 -12.15 -30.25
C GLY A 525 -12.54 -11.56 -30.45
N GLU A 526 -12.41 -10.24 -30.61
CA GLU A 526 -11.11 -9.59 -30.67
C GLU A 526 -10.40 -9.66 -29.32
N LYS A 527 -9.12 -10.06 -29.34
CA LYS A 527 -8.31 -10.20 -28.14
C LYS A 527 -7.51 -8.94 -27.86
N THR A 528 -7.46 -8.61 -26.57
CA THR A 528 -6.56 -7.60 -26.01
C THR A 528 -5.66 -8.26 -24.97
N PHE A 529 -4.40 -7.85 -24.96
CA PHE A 529 -3.39 -8.32 -24.03
C PHE A 529 -2.84 -7.15 -23.22
N ALA A 530 -2.50 -7.41 -21.96
CA ALA A 530 -1.76 -6.48 -21.13
C ALA A 530 -0.48 -7.17 -20.63
N LEU A 531 0.66 -6.54 -20.89
CA LEU A 531 1.99 -7.08 -20.61
C LEU A 531 2.70 -6.20 -19.59
N TRP A 532 3.16 -6.77 -18.47
CA TRP A 532 3.93 -6.04 -17.45
C TRP A 532 4.85 -6.95 -16.65
N THR A 533 5.74 -6.37 -15.83
CA THR A 533 6.52 -7.09 -14.83
C THR A 533 6.29 -6.50 -13.43
N SER A 534 6.30 -7.35 -12.41
CA SER A 534 6.34 -6.90 -11.01
C SER A 534 7.75 -6.51 -10.54
N ARG A 535 8.78 -6.73 -11.37
CA ARG A 535 10.17 -6.41 -11.06
C ARG A 535 10.46 -4.95 -11.37
N LEU A 536 11.34 -4.31 -10.58
CA LEU A 536 11.80 -2.93 -10.82
C LEU A 536 12.61 -2.78 -12.10
N LYS A 537 13.38 -3.81 -12.47
CA LYS A 537 14.15 -3.83 -13.73
C LYS A 537 13.33 -4.47 -14.85
N PRO A 538 13.41 -3.95 -16.07
CA PRO A 538 12.77 -4.58 -17.22
C PRO A 538 13.23 -6.02 -17.41
N VAL A 539 12.30 -6.89 -17.74
CA VAL A 539 12.54 -8.33 -17.96
C VAL A 539 12.41 -8.62 -19.44
N LYS A 540 13.40 -9.31 -20.02
CA LYS A 540 13.35 -9.77 -21.41
C LYS A 540 12.95 -11.23 -21.43
N ILE A 541 11.81 -11.52 -22.04
CA ILE A 541 11.30 -12.90 -22.18
C ILE A 541 10.98 -13.18 -23.64
N ARG A 542 11.19 -14.41 -24.04
CA ARG A 542 10.77 -14.91 -25.34
C ARG A 542 9.28 -15.18 -25.34
N LEU A 543 8.60 -14.68 -26.35
CA LEU A 543 7.17 -14.89 -26.57
C LEU A 543 6.94 -15.58 -27.90
N SER A 544 5.89 -16.39 -27.97
CA SER A 544 5.24 -16.77 -29.20
C SER A 544 4.13 -15.75 -29.49
N VAL A 545 4.21 -15.03 -30.58
CA VAL A 545 3.24 -13.98 -30.92
C VAL A 545 2.69 -14.25 -32.31
N LYS A 546 1.37 -14.38 -32.43
CA LYS A 546 0.66 -14.57 -33.70
C LYS A 546 -0.26 -13.39 -33.95
N GLY A 547 -0.23 -12.81 -35.14
CA GLY A 547 -1.07 -11.69 -35.57
C GLY A 547 -0.46 -10.97 -36.76
N GLU A 548 -1.26 -10.27 -37.56
CA GLU A 548 -0.80 -9.59 -38.78
C GLU A 548 -0.51 -8.10 -38.51
N THR A 549 -1.42 -7.40 -37.86
CA THR A 549 -1.28 -5.98 -37.54
C THR A 549 -1.36 -5.80 -36.03
N ILE A 550 -0.21 -5.79 -35.35
CA ILE A 550 -0.11 -5.69 -33.91
C ILE A 550 0.23 -4.27 -33.53
N THR A 551 -0.63 -3.65 -32.74
CA THR A 551 -0.44 -2.31 -32.18
C THR A 551 -0.29 -2.37 -30.68
N ALA A 552 0.35 -1.36 -30.09
CA ALA A 552 0.47 -1.27 -28.65
C ALA A 552 0.42 0.17 -28.17
N CYS A 553 -0.09 0.35 -26.95
CA CYS A 553 0.05 1.58 -26.19
C CYS A 553 0.54 1.29 -24.76
N ASP A 554 1.15 2.28 -24.14
CA ASP A 554 1.54 2.20 -22.74
C ASP A 554 0.32 2.42 -21.81
N TYR A 555 0.54 2.27 -20.51
CA TYR A 555 -0.50 2.45 -19.49
C TYR A 555 -1.05 3.89 -19.40
N LEU A 556 -0.40 4.88 -20.04
CA LEU A 556 -0.88 6.26 -20.15
C LEU A 556 -1.62 6.54 -21.46
N GLY A 557 -1.71 5.54 -22.36
CA GLY A 557 -2.36 5.65 -23.66
C GLY A 557 -1.46 6.16 -24.79
N ASN A 558 -0.14 6.31 -24.55
CA ASN A 558 0.80 6.69 -25.61
C ASN A 558 1.19 5.49 -26.46
N SER A 559 1.50 5.70 -27.74
CA SER A 559 2.03 4.65 -28.61
C SER A 559 3.25 3.98 -27.98
N ALA A 560 3.27 2.65 -28.00
CA ALA A 560 4.34 1.84 -27.44
C ALA A 560 4.86 0.82 -28.47
N LYS A 561 6.05 0.29 -28.21
CA LYS A 561 6.61 -0.76 -29.04
C LYS A 561 5.82 -2.05 -28.85
N ALA A 562 5.19 -2.54 -29.91
CA ALA A 562 4.50 -3.81 -29.92
C ALA A 562 5.48 -5.00 -29.97
N PRO A 563 5.12 -6.18 -29.43
CA PRO A 563 5.83 -7.40 -29.69
C PRO A 563 5.73 -7.75 -31.20
N ARG A 564 6.80 -8.28 -31.78
CA ARG A 564 6.80 -8.67 -33.18
C ARG A 564 6.10 -10.01 -33.36
N SER A 565 5.32 -10.14 -34.43
CA SER A 565 4.76 -11.43 -34.85
C SER A 565 5.87 -12.40 -35.20
N GLY A 566 5.72 -13.65 -34.81
CA GLY A 566 6.64 -14.75 -35.08
C GLY A 566 6.99 -15.56 -33.84
N ASP A 567 7.51 -16.76 -34.09
CA ASP A 567 7.99 -17.63 -33.01
C ASP A 567 9.32 -17.13 -32.45
N ASN A 568 9.45 -17.14 -31.11
CA ASN A 568 10.64 -16.68 -30.38
C ASN A 568 10.92 -15.16 -30.41
N ALA A 569 9.90 -14.33 -30.56
CA ALA A 569 10.05 -12.89 -30.39
C ALA A 569 10.52 -12.56 -28.94
N ILE A 570 11.54 -11.70 -28.81
CA ILE A 570 11.97 -11.21 -27.49
C ILE A 570 11.26 -9.89 -27.21
N PHE A 571 10.48 -9.86 -26.14
CA PHE A 571 9.81 -8.67 -25.66
C PHE A 571 10.40 -8.20 -24.32
N THR A 572 10.46 -6.90 -24.14
CA THR A 572 10.93 -6.28 -22.90
C THR A 572 9.73 -5.85 -22.06
N PHE A 573 9.43 -6.61 -21.02
CA PHE A 573 8.41 -6.28 -20.03
C PHE A 573 8.91 -5.16 -19.13
N LYS A 574 8.08 -4.14 -18.94
CA LYS A 574 8.30 -3.03 -17.99
C LYS A 574 7.31 -3.14 -16.85
N ASP A 575 7.53 -2.40 -15.78
CA ASP A 575 6.66 -2.36 -14.61
C ASP A 575 5.35 -1.55 -14.86
N GLY A 576 5.29 -0.72 -15.91
CA GLY A 576 4.06 -0.17 -16.46
C GLY A 576 3.47 -1.09 -17.53
N ILE A 577 2.14 -1.22 -17.55
CA ILE A 577 1.45 -2.07 -18.52
C ILE A 577 1.69 -1.58 -19.96
N THR A 578 1.94 -2.53 -20.85
CA THR A 578 1.83 -2.33 -22.29
C THR A 578 0.60 -3.09 -22.78
N TYR A 579 -0.40 -2.38 -23.27
CA TYR A 579 -1.58 -2.97 -23.91
C TYR A 579 -1.28 -3.28 -25.36
N VAL A 580 -1.74 -4.45 -25.83
CA VAL A 580 -1.48 -4.96 -27.19
C VAL A 580 -2.81 -5.40 -27.80
N SER A 581 -3.07 -4.94 -29.01
CA SER A 581 -4.25 -5.29 -29.82
C SER A 581 -3.81 -5.82 -31.18
N GLY A 582 -4.71 -6.56 -31.88
CA GLY A 582 -4.44 -7.16 -33.18
C GLY A 582 -3.63 -8.46 -33.13
N ALA A 583 -3.20 -8.91 -31.96
CA ALA A 583 -2.61 -10.22 -31.77
C ALA A 583 -3.70 -11.29 -31.59
N LYS A 584 -3.52 -12.45 -32.25
CA LYS A 584 -4.40 -13.64 -32.07
C LYS A 584 -4.02 -14.43 -30.82
N SER A 585 -2.74 -14.50 -30.50
CA SER A 585 -2.22 -15.04 -29.24
C SER A 585 -0.89 -14.40 -28.86
N ILE A 586 -0.62 -14.34 -27.55
CA ILE A 586 0.68 -14.00 -26.96
C ILE A 586 0.91 -14.99 -25.81
N ASP A 587 1.93 -15.85 -25.94
CA ASP A 587 2.20 -16.91 -24.98
C ASP A 587 3.67 -16.86 -24.55
N PHE A 588 3.97 -17.25 -23.30
CA PHE A 588 5.34 -17.47 -22.85
C PHE A 588 5.95 -18.71 -23.53
N LYS A 589 7.23 -18.60 -23.92
CA LYS A 589 8.03 -19.74 -24.43
C LYS A 589 9.05 -20.23 -23.42
#